data_a5093704af9aa3689b9481e9b7c46adc
#
_entry.id   a5093704af9aa3689b9481e9b7c46adc
#
_cell.length_a   1.000
_cell.length_b   1.000
_cell.length_c   1.000
_cell.angle_alpha   90.00
_cell.angle_beta   90.00
_cell.angle_gamma   90.00
#
_symmetry.space_group_name_H-M   'P 1'
#
loop_
_entity.id
_entity.type
_entity.pdbx_description
1 polymer ?
#
loop_
_entity_poly.entity_id
_entity_poly.type
_entity_poly.pdbx_seq_one_letter_code
_entity_poly.pdbx_strand_id
1 'polypeptide(L)'
;MASTKNTEVVKIFDTTLRDGEQSAGAGLTKAEKLQIAQQLELLGVDIIEAGFAASSPGDFEAVKAIAHQVRGPVIASLARCNFDDIDAAWNAIKDAENPRIHTFISSSDIQIMHQLRKNPEEVLDLAVASVERAKNYCDEVEFSPMDASRTDPDYLYKLLEAAIRAGATTVNIPDTVGYAIPSEFGDRIKDIINSVSNIDKAVISVHCHND
;
A
#
# COMPACT_ATOMS: atom_id res chain seq x y z
N MET A 1 -39.94 4.55 8.66
CA MET A 1 -38.58 4.96 8.27
C MET A 1 -37.76 3.69 8.17
N ALA A 2 -37.40 3.27 6.95
CA ALA A 2 -36.58 2.08 6.77
C ALA A 2 -35.16 2.41 7.20
N SER A 3 -34.62 1.68 8.18
CA SER A 3 -33.21 1.70 8.55
C SER A 3 -32.42 1.24 7.33
N THR A 4 -31.71 2.14 6.67
CA THR A 4 -30.65 1.76 5.75
C THR A 4 -29.61 1.00 6.55
N LYS A 5 -29.60 -0.33 6.45
CA LYS A 5 -28.49 -1.14 6.94
C LYS A 5 -27.24 -0.62 6.21
N ASN A 6 -26.35 0.03 6.94
CA ASN A 6 -25.00 0.30 6.47
C ASN A 6 -24.37 -1.08 6.22
N THR A 7 -24.32 -1.52 4.99
CA THR A 7 -23.65 -2.77 4.63
C THR A 7 -22.15 -2.45 4.67
N GLU A 8 -21.45 -3.02 5.63
CA GLU A 8 -19.99 -2.97 5.65
C GLU A 8 -19.49 -3.67 4.37
N VAL A 9 -18.65 -2.98 3.62
CA VAL A 9 -18.07 -3.50 2.37
C VAL A 9 -16.60 -3.80 2.62
N VAL A 10 -16.19 -5.02 2.33
CA VAL A 10 -14.78 -5.42 2.29
C VAL A 10 -14.29 -5.31 0.85
N LYS A 11 -13.20 -4.57 0.64
CA LYS A 11 -12.56 -4.45 -0.67
C LYS A 11 -11.42 -5.45 -0.78
N ILE A 12 -11.29 -6.05 -1.96
CA ILE A 12 -10.21 -6.99 -2.29
C ILE A 12 -9.10 -6.23 -3.02
N PHE A 13 -7.92 -6.22 -2.40
CA PHE A 13 -6.70 -5.68 -2.99
C PHE A 13 -5.80 -6.84 -3.44
N ASP A 14 -5.73 -7.09 -4.73
CA ASP A 14 -4.88 -8.13 -5.31
C ASP A 14 -3.46 -7.63 -5.52
N THR A 15 -2.49 -8.36 -5.00
CA THR A 15 -1.05 -8.05 -5.08
C THR A 15 -0.26 -9.08 -5.90
N THR A 16 -0.92 -9.91 -6.69
CA THR A 16 -0.27 -10.95 -7.52
C THR A 16 0.84 -10.39 -8.39
N LEU A 17 0.60 -9.22 -9.01
CA LEU A 17 1.54 -8.59 -9.96
C LEU A 17 2.64 -7.76 -9.29
N ARG A 18 2.64 -7.66 -7.99
CA ARG A 18 3.70 -6.99 -7.21
C ARG A 18 4.33 -7.94 -6.21
N ASP A 19 3.62 -8.31 -5.13
CA ASP A 19 4.13 -9.17 -4.07
C ASP A 19 4.28 -10.63 -4.55
N GLY A 20 3.28 -11.12 -5.26
CA GLY A 20 3.32 -12.47 -5.83
C GLY A 20 4.48 -12.68 -6.81
N GLU A 21 4.82 -11.67 -7.60
CA GLU A 21 5.94 -11.72 -8.54
C GLU A 21 7.32 -11.70 -7.85
N GLN A 22 7.40 -11.28 -6.58
CA GLN A 22 8.65 -11.31 -5.83
C GLN A 22 9.06 -12.73 -5.42
N SER A 23 8.18 -13.70 -5.58
CA SER A 23 8.49 -15.11 -5.35
C SER A 23 9.54 -15.61 -6.34
N ALA A 24 10.48 -16.43 -5.87
CA ALA A 24 11.54 -16.99 -6.70
C ALA A 24 10.96 -17.79 -7.88
N GLY A 25 11.35 -17.42 -9.11
CA GLY A 25 10.88 -18.07 -10.33
C GLY A 25 9.53 -17.59 -10.88
N ALA A 26 8.91 -16.59 -10.25
CA ALA A 26 7.62 -16.03 -10.66
C ALA A 26 7.72 -14.79 -11.57
N GLY A 27 8.90 -14.49 -12.10
CA GLY A 27 9.10 -13.33 -12.99
C GLY A 27 8.23 -13.41 -14.24
N LEU A 28 7.47 -12.35 -14.50
CA LEU A 28 6.50 -12.26 -15.58
C LEU A 28 6.94 -11.25 -16.64
N THR A 29 6.66 -11.55 -17.89
CA THR A 29 6.79 -10.58 -18.99
C THR A 29 5.68 -9.53 -18.93
N LYS A 30 5.89 -8.37 -19.56
CA LYS A 30 4.86 -7.32 -19.69
C LYS A 30 3.53 -7.87 -20.24
N ALA A 31 3.59 -8.79 -21.22
CA ALA A 31 2.40 -9.35 -21.83
C ALA A 31 1.64 -10.26 -20.85
N GLU A 32 2.34 -11.08 -20.08
CA GLU A 32 1.76 -11.94 -19.06
C GLU A 32 1.15 -11.12 -17.91
N LYS A 33 1.86 -10.08 -17.43
CA LYS A 33 1.31 -9.15 -16.43
C LYS A 33 -0.01 -8.53 -16.89
N LEU A 34 -0.07 -8.09 -18.14
CA LEU A 34 -1.30 -7.50 -18.69
C LEU A 34 -2.44 -8.53 -18.78
N GLN A 35 -2.15 -9.76 -19.20
CA GLN A 35 -3.17 -10.82 -19.24
C GLN A 35 -3.72 -11.15 -17.85
N ILE A 36 -2.84 -11.22 -16.84
CA ILE A 36 -3.26 -11.45 -15.45
C ILE A 36 -4.11 -10.27 -14.97
N ALA A 37 -3.70 -9.03 -15.20
CA ALA A 37 -4.47 -7.85 -14.80
C ALA A 37 -5.89 -7.84 -15.41
N GLN A 38 -6.02 -8.23 -16.69
CA GLN A 38 -7.33 -8.37 -17.34
C GLN A 38 -8.17 -9.50 -16.74
N GLN A 39 -7.56 -10.61 -16.31
CA GLN A 39 -8.30 -11.66 -15.61
C GLN A 39 -8.73 -11.22 -14.20
N LEU A 40 -7.91 -10.45 -13.49
CA LEU A 40 -8.29 -9.87 -12.19
C LEU A 40 -9.44 -8.86 -12.32
N GLU A 41 -9.44 -8.04 -13.38
CA GLU A 41 -10.57 -7.18 -13.73
C GLU A 41 -11.86 -7.98 -13.96
N LEU A 42 -11.78 -9.07 -14.75
CA LEU A 42 -12.93 -9.96 -14.98
C LEU A 42 -13.39 -10.69 -13.72
N LEU A 43 -12.47 -11.01 -12.83
CA LEU A 43 -12.76 -11.59 -11.50
C LEU A 43 -13.51 -10.60 -10.60
N GLY A 44 -13.37 -9.29 -10.86
CA GLY A 44 -14.06 -8.25 -10.13
C GLY A 44 -13.37 -7.85 -8.82
N VAL A 45 -12.03 -7.93 -8.75
CA VAL A 45 -11.28 -7.37 -7.62
C VAL A 45 -11.41 -5.85 -7.61
N ASP A 46 -11.37 -5.24 -6.42
CA ASP A 46 -11.55 -3.78 -6.29
C ASP A 46 -10.29 -3.01 -6.63
N ILE A 47 -9.12 -3.55 -6.27
CA ILE A 47 -7.82 -2.90 -6.47
C ILE A 47 -6.82 -3.93 -7.01
N ILE A 48 -5.98 -3.52 -7.96
CA ILE A 48 -4.85 -4.30 -8.49
C ILE A 48 -3.57 -3.53 -8.21
N GLU A 49 -2.64 -4.10 -7.46
CA GLU A 49 -1.28 -3.59 -7.36
C GLU A 49 -0.49 -4.05 -8.59
N ALA A 50 -0.38 -3.17 -9.57
CA ALA A 50 0.14 -3.49 -10.89
C ALA A 50 1.65 -3.74 -10.94
N GLY A 51 2.38 -3.33 -9.90
CA GLY A 51 3.82 -3.53 -9.76
C GLY A 51 4.53 -2.41 -9.02
N PHE A 52 5.85 -2.39 -9.15
CA PHE A 52 6.73 -1.35 -8.59
C PHE A 52 7.44 -0.62 -9.75
N ALA A 53 6.82 0.46 -10.24
CA ALA A 53 7.25 1.16 -11.44
C ALA A 53 8.70 1.67 -11.39
N ALA A 54 9.23 2.00 -10.21
CA ALA A 54 10.60 2.49 -10.05
C ALA A 54 11.66 1.37 -10.03
N SER A 55 11.27 0.08 -10.00
CA SER A 55 12.22 -1.03 -9.88
C SER A 55 13.04 -1.25 -11.15
N SER A 56 12.41 -1.11 -12.31
CA SER A 56 13.08 -1.22 -13.62
C SER A 56 12.29 -0.53 -14.74
N PRO A 57 12.92 -0.22 -15.88
CA PRO A 57 12.19 0.25 -17.06
C PRO A 57 11.12 -0.74 -17.56
N GLY A 58 11.36 -2.06 -17.40
CA GLY A 58 10.41 -3.11 -17.78
C GLY A 58 9.15 -3.07 -16.90
N ASP A 59 9.32 -2.91 -15.58
CA ASP A 59 8.22 -2.78 -14.62
C ASP A 59 7.42 -1.49 -14.86
N PHE A 60 8.12 -0.38 -15.11
CA PHE A 60 7.46 0.87 -15.47
C PHE A 60 6.53 0.69 -16.68
N GLU A 61 7.02 0.09 -17.76
CA GLU A 61 6.25 -0.15 -18.98
C GLU A 61 5.10 -1.16 -18.78
N ALA A 62 5.27 -2.14 -17.88
CA ALA A 62 4.21 -3.09 -17.54
C ALA A 62 3.08 -2.40 -16.74
N VAL A 63 3.42 -1.67 -15.68
CA VAL A 63 2.45 -0.89 -14.87
C VAL A 63 1.70 0.10 -15.75
N LYS A 64 2.41 0.82 -16.63
CA LYS A 64 1.82 1.77 -17.57
C LYS A 64 0.84 1.10 -18.54
N ALA A 65 1.19 -0.08 -19.06
CA ALA A 65 0.30 -0.81 -19.97
C ALA A 65 -0.98 -1.27 -19.27
N ILE A 66 -0.89 -1.72 -18.02
CA ILE A 66 -2.05 -2.09 -17.19
C ILE A 66 -2.92 -0.87 -16.95
N ALA A 67 -2.34 0.26 -16.53
CA ALA A 67 -3.06 1.51 -16.29
C ALA A 67 -3.84 2.01 -17.52
N HIS A 68 -3.31 1.76 -18.73
CA HIS A 68 -4.00 2.13 -19.97
C HIS A 68 -5.14 1.19 -20.38
N GLN A 69 -5.09 -0.09 -20.02
CA GLN A 69 -5.99 -1.10 -20.59
C GLN A 69 -7.03 -1.64 -19.60
N VAL A 70 -6.73 -1.63 -18.30
CA VAL A 70 -7.66 -2.05 -17.25
C VAL A 70 -8.44 -0.84 -16.74
N ARG A 71 -9.77 -0.96 -16.59
CA ARG A 71 -10.64 0.20 -16.33
C ARG A 71 -11.46 0.13 -15.03
N GLY A 72 -11.99 -1.02 -14.68
CA GLY A 72 -12.88 -1.17 -13.52
C GLY A 72 -12.18 -0.96 -12.17
N PRO A 73 -11.14 -1.75 -11.86
CA PRO A 73 -10.42 -1.67 -10.58
C PRO A 73 -9.61 -0.38 -10.40
N VAL A 74 -9.32 -0.06 -9.14
CA VAL A 74 -8.25 0.89 -8.81
C VAL A 74 -6.91 0.27 -9.21
N ILE A 75 -6.07 1.02 -9.94
CA ILE A 75 -4.72 0.60 -10.31
C ILE A 75 -3.71 1.27 -9.39
N ALA A 76 -3.06 0.45 -8.55
CA ALA A 76 -2.05 0.89 -7.61
C ALA A 76 -0.63 0.62 -8.13
N SER A 77 0.29 1.52 -7.86
CA SER A 77 1.73 1.29 -8.04
C SER A 77 2.46 1.51 -6.72
N LEU A 78 3.30 0.54 -6.35
CA LEU A 78 4.14 0.64 -5.16
C LEU A 78 5.26 1.68 -5.37
N ALA A 79 5.60 2.39 -4.31
CA ALA A 79 6.70 3.35 -4.24
C ALA A 79 7.31 3.37 -2.84
N ARG A 80 8.64 3.37 -2.73
CA ARG A 80 9.28 3.69 -1.45
C ARG A 80 8.98 5.14 -1.08
N CYS A 81 9.10 5.47 0.21
CA CYS A 81 9.02 6.86 0.66
C CYS A 81 10.25 7.66 0.20
N ASN A 82 10.32 7.91 -1.10
CA ASN A 82 11.23 8.87 -1.73
C ASN A 82 10.54 9.47 -2.98
N PHE A 83 10.92 10.67 -3.36
CA PHE A 83 10.21 11.42 -4.39
C PHE A 83 10.36 10.82 -5.79
N ASP A 84 11.52 10.27 -6.11
CA ASP A 84 11.77 9.67 -7.44
C ASP A 84 10.89 8.45 -7.68
N ASP A 85 10.71 7.59 -6.67
CA ASP A 85 9.83 6.43 -6.75
C ASP A 85 8.35 6.85 -6.88
N ILE A 86 7.93 7.87 -6.12
CA ILE A 86 6.56 8.40 -6.15
C ILE A 86 6.27 9.03 -7.51
N ASP A 87 7.22 9.79 -8.06
CA ASP A 87 7.11 10.39 -9.38
C ASP A 87 7.06 9.33 -10.49
N ALA A 88 7.85 8.25 -10.37
CA ALA A 88 7.81 7.12 -11.29
C ALA A 88 6.47 6.38 -11.21
N ALA A 89 5.97 6.11 -9.99
CA ALA A 89 4.66 5.50 -9.79
C ALA A 89 3.56 6.33 -10.46
N TRP A 90 3.50 7.64 -10.16
CA TRP A 90 2.53 8.53 -10.79
C TRP A 90 2.62 8.51 -12.31
N ASN A 91 3.82 8.67 -12.88
CA ASN A 91 3.99 8.68 -14.32
C ASN A 91 3.56 7.38 -15.01
N ALA A 92 3.60 6.26 -14.30
CA ALA A 92 3.12 4.99 -14.82
C ALA A 92 1.59 4.84 -14.74
N ILE A 93 0.94 5.37 -13.67
CA ILE A 93 -0.49 5.12 -13.44
C ILE A 93 -1.41 6.31 -13.75
N LYS A 94 -0.90 7.50 -14.06
CA LYS A 94 -1.69 8.73 -14.26
C LYS A 94 -2.79 8.63 -15.31
N ASP A 95 -2.67 7.70 -16.23
CA ASP A 95 -3.66 7.45 -17.29
C ASP A 95 -4.68 6.34 -16.92
N ALA A 96 -4.59 5.77 -15.71
CA ALA A 96 -5.61 4.88 -15.18
C ALA A 96 -6.90 5.66 -14.88
N GLU A 97 -8.04 4.98 -14.96
CA GLU A 97 -9.34 5.56 -14.59
C GLU A 97 -9.39 5.90 -13.10
N ASN A 98 -8.85 5.00 -12.28
CA ASN A 98 -8.80 5.11 -10.82
C ASN A 98 -7.37 4.86 -10.33
N PRO A 99 -6.46 5.88 -10.37
CA PRO A 99 -5.07 5.68 -9.95
C PRO A 99 -4.91 5.74 -8.44
N ARG A 100 -4.02 4.91 -7.88
CA ARG A 100 -3.58 4.96 -6.48
C ARG A 100 -2.06 4.88 -6.37
N ILE A 101 -1.44 5.77 -5.61
CA ILE A 101 -0.05 5.63 -5.22
C ILE A 101 -0.01 4.91 -3.87
N HIS A 102 0.69 3.77 -3.82
CA HIS A 102 0.94 3.02 -2.60
C HIS A 102 2.37 3.26 -2.14
N THR A 103 2.56 4.05 -1.08
CA THR A 103 3.89 4.34 -0.57
C THR A 103 4.16 3.62 0.76
N PHE A 104 5.41 3.20 0.98
CA PHE A 104 5.78 2.46 2.18
C PHE A 104 7.15 2.87 2.72
N ILE A 105 7.33 2.65 4.02
CA ILE A 105 8.61 2.82 4.70
C ILE A 105 8.73 1.82 5.84
N SER A 106 9.94 1.34 6.12
CA SER A 106 10.23 0.47 7.27
C SER A 106 9.94 1.18 8.59
N SER A 107 9.22 0.53 9.49
CA SER A 107 8.76 1.14 10.75
C SER A 107 9.26 0.44 12.02
N SER A 108 9.71 -0.82 11.96
CA SER A 108 10.30 -1.48 13.13
C SER A 108 11.71 -0.98 13.44
N ASP A 109 12.06 -0.93 14.72
CA ASP A 109 13.36 -0.45 15.20
C ASP A 109 14.54 -1.11 14.48
N ILE A 110 14.45 -2.44 14.30
CA ILE A 110 15.50 -3.20 13.63
C ILE A 110 15.69 -2.74 12.18
N GLN A 111 14.62 -2.47 11.45
CA GLN A 111 14.69 -2.02 10.06
C GLN A 111 15.06 -0.55 9.95
N ILE A 112 14.56 0.31 10.83
CA ILE A 112 14.94 1.74 10.90
C ILE A 112 16.45 1.85 11.12
N MET A 113 16.98 1.13 12.12
CA MET A 113 18.38 1.21 12.49
C MET A 113 19.31 0.59 11.44
N HIS A 114 19.01 -0.61 10.97
CA HIS A 114 19.97 -1.40 10.16
C HIS A 114 19.74 -1.25 8.65
N GLN A 115 18.50 -1.08 8.19
CA GLN A 115 18.18 -0.94 6.77
C GLN A 115 18.20 0.53 6.34
N LEU A 116 17.48 1.40 7.04
CA LEU A 116 17.39 2.81 6.69
C LEU A 116 18.53 3.64 7.24
N ARG A 117 19.16 3.21 8.34
CA ARG A 117 20.21 3.94 9.07
C ARG A 117 19.77 5.35 9.46
N LYS A 118 18.55 5.45 9.96
CA LYS A 118 17.88 6.68 10.39
C LYS A 118 17.41 6.54 11.83
N ASN A 119 16.92 7.65 12.38
CA ASN A 119 16.16 7.63 13.62
C ASN A 119 14.64 7.66 13.34
N PRO A 120 13.78 7.33 14.31
CA PRO A 120 12.33 7.28 14.11
C PRO A 120 11.71 8.61 13.65
N GLU A 121 12.22 9.77 14.11
CA GLU A 121 11.71 11.08 13.72
C GLU A 121 12.01 11.38 12.22
N GLU A 122 13.21 11.05 11.77
CA GLU A 122 13.56 11.18 10.34
C GLU A 122 12.69 10.29 9.45
N VAL A 123 12.31 9.10 9.93
CA VAL A 123 11.40 8.20 9.20
C VAL A 123 10.00 8.76 9.17
N LEU A 124 9.52 9.33 10.28
CA LEU A 124 8.23 10.00 10.37
C LEU A 124 8.15 11.18 9.39
N ASP A 125 9.16 12.06 9.39
CA ASP A 125 9.21 13.22 8.49
C ASP A 125 9.22 12.80 7.02
N LEU A 126 9.98 11.75 6.70
CA LEU A 126 10.05 11.21 5.35
C LEU A 126 8.71 10.59 4.91
N ALA A 127 8.03 9.88 5.80
CA ALA A 127 6.71 9.33 5.54
C ALA A 127 5.69 10.44 5.23
N VAL A 128 5.66 11.47 6.07
CA VAL A 128 4.76 12.63 5.88
C VAL A 128 5.03 13.30 4.54
N ALA A 129 6.28 13.68 4.25
CA ALA A 129 6.63 14.35 3.00
C ALA A 129 6.30 13.50 1.77
N SER A 130 6.45 12.17 1.88
CA SER A 130 6.14 11.23 0.80
C SER A 130 4.64 11.10 0.55
N VAL A 131 3.83 11.01 1.60
CA VAL A 131 2.36 10.99 1.47
C VAL A 131 1.85 12.32 0.90
N GLU A 132 2.36 13.46 1.37
CA GLU A 132 2.02 14.77 0.81
C GLU A 132 2.41 14.87 -0.68
N ARG A 133 3.58 14.35 -1.06
CA ARG A 133 4.00 14.30 -2.46
C ARG A 133 3.04 13.47 -3.30
N ALA A 134 2.67 12.28 -2.85
CA ALA A 134 1.71 11.40 -3.53
C ALA A 134 0.32 12.06 -3.63
N LYS A 135 -0.13 12.72 -2.56
CA LYS A 135 -1.42 13.41 -2.51
C LYS A 135 -1.51 14.59 -3.49
N ASN A 136 -0.40 15.23 -3.82
CA ASN A 136 -0.36 16.28 -4.85
C ASN A 136 -0.61 15.72 -6.26
N TYR A 137 -0.52 14.42 -6.47
CA TYR A 137 -0.73 13.77 -7.76
C TYR A 137 -2.12 13.15 -7.90
N CYS A 138 -2.61 12.45 -6.89
CA CYS A 138 -3.90 11.75 -6.93
C CYS A 138 -4.61 11.76 -5.57
N ASP A 139 -5.92 11.54 -5.62
CA ASP A 139 -6.75 11.54 -4.41
C ASP A 139 -6.62 10.26 -3.58
N GLU A 140 -6.34 9.13 -4.21
CA GLU A 140 -6.17 7.84 -3.57
C GLU A 140 -4.69 7.61 -3.23
N VAL A 141 -4.36 7.68 -1.94
CA VAL A 141 -3.01 7.41 -1.43
C VAL A 141 -3.08 6.34 -0.35
N GLU A 142 -2.34 5.25 -0.55
CA GLU A 142 -2.17 4.20 0.45
C GLU A 142 -0.78 4.30 1.08
N PHE A 143 -0.74 4.18 2.40
CA PHE A 143 0.50 4.19 3.18
C PHE A 143 0.66 2.90 3.97
N SER A 144 1.83 2.26 3.85
CA SER A 144 2.21 1.06 4.61
C SER A 144 3.42 1.32 5.52
N PRO A 145 3.27 1.26 6.85
CA PRO A 145 4.40 1.09 7.77
C PRO A 145 4.91 -0.36 7.67
N MET A 146 5.91 -0.61 6.83
CA MET A 146 6.45 -1.96 6.63
C MET A 146 6.95 -2.54 7.95
N ASP A 147 6.62 -3.82 8.21
CA ASP A 147 6.93 -4.53 9.45
C ASP A 147 6.10 -4.04 10.66
N ALA A 148 4.86 -3.64 10.42
CA ALA A 148 3.96 -3.09 11.44
C ALA A 148 3.70 -4.06 12.61
N SER A 149 3.72 -5.37 12.37
CA SER A 149 3.52 -6.38 13.42
C SER A 149 4.64 -6.38 14.47
N ARG A 150 5.86 -5.91 14.14
CA ARG A 150 7.02 -5.80 15.05
C ARG A 150 7.35 -4.36 15.44
N THR A 151 6.61 -3.39 14.94
CA THR A 151 6.79 -1.98 15.28
C THR A 151 6.28 -1.68 16.68
N ASP A 152 7.01 -0.82 17.43
CA ASP A 152 6.53 -0.30 18.72
C ASP A 152 5.13 0.32 18.55
N PRO A 153 4.15 -0.05 19.39
CA PRO A 153 2.78 0.40 19.24
C PRO A 153 2.62 1.92 19.25
N ASP A 154 3.27 2.63 20.15
CA ASP A 154 3.13 4.08 20.29
C ASP A 154 3.71 4.80 19.06
N TYR A 155 4.84 4.31 18.56
CA TYR A 155 5.43 4.82 17.33
C TYR A 155 4.56 4.51 16.11
N LEU A 156 3.99 3.30 16.02
CA LEU A 156 3.07 2.92 14.95
C LEU A 156 1.85 3.85 14.90
N TYR A 157 1.23 4.11 16.04
CA TYR A 157 0.06 5.01 16.12
C TYR A 157 0.40 6.43 15.68
N LYS A 158 1.54 6.95 16.14
CA LYS A 158 2.06 8.27 15.74
C LYS A 158 2.29 8.36 14.23
N LEU A 159 2.89 7.32 13.64
CA LEU A 159 3.19 7.25 12.22
C LEU A 159 1.91 7.19 11.36
N LEU A 160 0.95 6.36 11.75
CA LEU A 160 -0.36 6.24 11.08
C LEU A 160 -1.15 7.55 11.16
N GLU A 161 -1.21 8.16 12.36
CA GLU A 161 -1.90 9.45 12.53
C GLU A 161 -1.29 10.55 11.66
N ALA A 162 0.04 10.61 11.57
CA ALA A 162 0.74 11.58 10.75
C ALA A 162 0.52 11.34 9.24
N ALA A 163 0.55 10.08 8.78
CA ALA A 163 0.29 9.72 7.40
C ALA A 163 -1.15 10.08 6.97
N ILE A 164 -2.15 9.78 7.80
CA ILE A 164 -3.54 10.16 7.54
C ILE A 164 -3.69 11.69 7.49
N ARG A 165 -3.04 12.41 8.39
CA ARG A 165 -3.04 13.88 8.42
C ARG A 165 -2.40 14.47 7.16
N ALA A 166 -1.37 13.82 6.63
CA ALA A 166 -0.68 14.19 5.39
C ALA A 166 -1.51 13.90 4.12
N GLY A 167 -2.57 13.09 4.23
CA GLY A 167 -3.52 12.83 3.14
C GLY A 167 -3.65 11.38 2.70
N ALA A 168 -3.11 10.41 3.46
CA ALA A 168 -3.35 9.00 3.19
C ALA A 168 -4.85 8.68 3.37
N THR A 169 -5.45 8.07 2.34
CA THR A 169 -6.86 7.65 2.33
C THR A 169 -7.02 6.19 2.73
N THR A 170 -5.93 5.43 2.68
CA THR A 170 -5.84 4.04 3.14
C THR A 170 -4.54 3.87 3.93
N VAL A 171 -4.63 3.18 5.06
CA VAL A 171 -3.46 2.73 5.82
C VAL A 171 -3.46 1.21 5.85
N ASN A 172 -2.41 0.62 5.35
CA ASN A 172 -2.25 -0.82 5.28
C ASN A 172 -1.31 -1.30 6.39
N ILE A 173 -1.73 -2.31 7.12
CA ILE A 173 -1.01 -2.85 8.28
C ILE A 173 -0.43 -4.21 7.88
N PRO A 174 0.87 -4.28 7.51
CA PRO A 174 1.47 -5.53 7.07
C PRO A 174 2.05 -6.36 8.23
N ASP A 175 1.77 -7.65 8.21
CA ASP A 175 2.59 -8.65 8.88
C ASP A 175 3.66 -9.16 7.91
N THR A 176 4.70 -8.34 7.74
CA THR A 176 5.71 -8.51 6.69
C THR A 176 6.52 -9.78 6.82
N VAL A 177 6.76 -10.25 8.05
CA VAL A 177 7.52 -11.49 8.31
C VAL A 177 6.63 -12.70 8.58
N GLY A 178 5.30 -12.54 8.53
CA GLY A 178 4.34 -13.64 8.58
C GLY A 178 4.31 -14.44 9.88
N TYR A 179 4.70 -13.83 11.02
CA TYR A 179 4.83 -14.56 12.28
C TYR A 179 3.67 -14.35 13.26
N ALA A 180 2.83 -13.35 13.01
CA ALA A 180 1.74 -13.03 13.92
C ALA A 180 0.63 -14.09 13.86
N ILE A 181 0.16 -14.54 15.00
CA ILE A 181 -1.01 -15.40 15.05
C ILE A 181 -2.30 -14.57 14.91
N PRO A 182 -3.39 -15.14 14.37
CA PRO A 182 -4.59 -14.37 14.03
C PRO A 182 -5.19 -13.55 15.18
N SER A 183 -5.17 -14.08 16.41
CA SER A 183 -5.67 -13.37 17.60
C SER A 183 -4.85 -12.14 17.94
N GLU A 184 -3.50 -12.26 17.92
CA GLU A 184 -2.59 -11.14 18.21
C GLU A 184 -2.66 -10.06 17.13
N PHE A 185 -2.76 -10.46 15.87
CA PHE A 185 -2.92 -9.53 14.77
C PHE A 185 -4.27 -8.79 14.85
N GLY A 186 -5.36 -9.53 15.16
CA GLY A 186 -6.68 -8.94 15.37
C GLY A 186 -6.70 -7.94 16.54
N ASP A 187 -6.03 -8.26 17.66
CA ASP A 187 -5.92 -7.34 18.78
C ASP A 187 -5.12 -6.08 18.40
N ARG A 188 -4.04 -6.21 17.62
CA ARG A 188 -3.28 -5.06 17.09
C ARG A 188 -4.15 -4.14 16.21
N ILE A 189 -4.96 -4.69 15.33
CA ILE A 189 -5.90 -3.89 14.52
C ILE A 189 -6.90 -3.15 15.41
N LYS A 190 -7.44 -3.82 16.41
CA LYS A 190 -8.35 -3.23 17.39
C LYS A 190 -7.69 -2.10 18.18
N ASP A 191 -6.43 -2.28 18.59
CA ASP A 191 -5.67 -1.25 19.30
C ASP A 191 -5.40 -0.03 18.41
N ILE A 192 -5.07 -0.23 17.14
CA ILE A 192 -4.93 0.85 16.14
C ILE A 192 -6.25 1.65 16.02
N ILE A 193 -7.39 0.95 15.89
CA ILE A 193 -8.71 1.60 15.80
C ILE A 193 -9.01 2.45 17.04
N ASN A 194 -8.60 1.99 18.21
CA ASN A 194 -8.87 2.68 19.48
C ASN A 194 -7.88 3.82 19.77
N SER A 195 -6.65 3.74 19.26
CA SER A 195 -5.55 4.64 19.67
C SER A 195 -5.23 5.72 18.65
N VAL A 196 -5.45 5.49 17.34
CA VAL A 196 -5.17 6.47 16.30
C VAL A 196 -6.36 7.42 16.17
N SER A 197 -6.16 8.68 16.56
CA SER A 197 -7.24 9.66 16.77
C SER A 197 -8.04 10.06 15.52
N ASN A 198 -7.46 9.85 14.33
CA ASN A 198 -8.04 10.21 13.02
C ASN A 198 -8.24 8.98 12.12
N ILE A 199 -8.30 7.78 12.68
CA ILE A 199 -8.39 6.53 11.92
C ILE A 199 -9.68 6.44 11.10
N ASP A 200 -10.73 7.09 11.54
CA ASP A 200 -12.03 7.18 10.87
C ASP A 200 -11.98 7.90 9.51
N LYS A 201 -10.88 8.59 9.21
CA LYS A 201 -10.66 9.31 7.94
C LYS A 201 -9.96 8.46 6.88
N ALA A 202 -9.57 7.24 7.21
CA ALA A 202 -8.90 6.33 6.29
C ALA A 202 -9.49 4.92 6.34
N VAL A 203 -9.36 4.20 5.24
CA VAL A 203 -9.65 2.77 5.20
C VAL A 203 -8.48 2.02 5.84
N ILE A 204 -8.77 1.03 6.70
CA ILE A 204 -7.75 0.11 7.21
C ILE A 204 -7.66 -1.08 6.24
N SER A 205 -6.49 -1.30 5.71
CA SER A 205 -6.12 -2.47 4.91
C SER A 205 -5.20 -3.37 5.70
N VAL A 206 -5.18 -4.66 5.39
CA VAL A 206 -4.28 -5.64 6.02
C VAL A 206 -3.58 -6.46 4.94
N HIS A 207 -2.31 -6.80 5.19
CA HIS A 207 -1.50 -7.61 4.30
C HIS A 207 -0.68 -8.59 5.14
N CYS A 208 -1.06 -9.85 5.15
CA CYS A 208 -0.42 -10.85 5.99
C CYS A 208 0.32 -11.87 5.12
N HIS A 209 1.60 -12.05 5.38
CA HIS A 209 2.37 -13.18 4.86
C HIS A 209 2.09 -14.43 5.68
N ASN A 210 2.41 -15.60 5.16
CA ASN A 210 2.18 -16.91 5.79
C ASN A 210 3.44 -17.78 5.79
N ASP A 211 4.57 -17.16 6.02
CA ASP A 211 5.89 -17.84 6.08
C ASP A 211 6.07 -18.68 7.35
#